data_dfe5f9811a61527cd85a1de32479f19d
#
_entry.id   dfe5f9811a61527cd85a1de32479f19d
#
_cell.length_a   1.000
_cell.length_b   1.000
_cell.length_c   1.000
_cell.angle_alpha   90.00
_cell.angle_beta   90.00
_cell.angle_gamma   90.00
#
_symmetry.space_group_name_H-M   'P 1'
#
loop_
_entity.id
_entity.type
_entity.pdbx_description
1 polymer ?
#
loop_
_entity_poly.entity_id
_entity_poly.type
_entity_poly.pdbx_seq_one_letter_code
_entity_poly.pdbx_strand_id
1 'polypeptide(L)'
;MTTESNTETTATTLTTATAGANATVHYRGTLEDGSEFDNSRTRGEPITFTVGSGEMIAGFNAAVDGMSVGETKTVTLTPDQAYGEINPEAQTTFPKSGFPEGLELVENMPVPLKTPDGRTLIGRLTEQQEDTVTIDLNHPLAGQTLQFEIELVEVTTTTTTTTTTDEEIAT
;
A
#
# COMPACT_ATOMS: atom_id res chain seq x y z
N MET A 1 -2.18 -37.71 -32.58
CA MET A 1 -2.08 -37.41 -31.14
C MET A 1 -2.44 -35.97 -30.94
N THR A 2 -3.60 -35.69 -30.38
CA THR A 2 -4.01 -34.34 -30.05
C THR A 2 -3.94 -34.19 -28.53
N THR A 3 -2.97 -33.42 -28.04
CA THR A 3 -2.88 -33.11 -26.63
C THR A 3 -3.69 -31.83 -26.41
N GLU A 4 -4.84 -31.94 -25.80
CA GLU A 4 -5.61 -30.76 -25.36
C GLU A 4 -5.22 -30.42 -23.94
N SER A 5 -4.59 -29.26 -23.78
CA SER A 5 -4.38 -28.65 -22.46
C SER A 5 -5.53 -27.71 -22.17
N ASN A 6 -6.39 -28.07 -21.25
CA ASN A 6 -7.46 -27.21 -20.80
C ASN A 6 -7.03 -26.57 -19.47
N THR A 7 -6.84 -25.25 -19.51
CA THR A 7 -6.53 -24.47 -18.30
C THR A 7 -7.82 -23.85 -17.81
N GLU A 8 -8.33 -24.35 -16.72
CA GLU A 8 -9.50 -23.80 -16.07
C GLU A 8 -9.06 -22.96 -14.84
N THR A 9 -9.42 -21.70 -14.84
CA THR A 9 -9.18 -20.80 -13.70
C THR A 9 -10.47 -20.64 -12.94
N THR A 10 -10.53 -21.16 -11.74
CA THR A 10 -11.72 -21.07 -10.88
C THR A 10 -11.42 -20.16 -9.71
N ALA A 11 -12.25 -19.11 -9.53
CA ALA A 11 -12.24 -18.28 -8.36
C ALA A 11 -13.14 -18.90 -7.28
N THR A 12 -12.58 -19.17 -6.12
CA THR A 12 -13.32 -19.73 -4.98
C THR A 12 -13.44 -18.68 -3.88
N THR A 13 -14.66 -18.44 -3.43
CA THR A 13 -14.93 -17.54 -2.29
C THR A 13 -14.62 -18.27 -0.98
N LEU A 14 -13.79 -17.66 -0.15
CA LEU A 14 -13.45 -18.16 1.18
C LEU A 14 -14.17 -17.37 2.27
N THR A 15 -14.26 -17.96 3.46
CA THR A 15 -14.82 -17.29 4.65
C THR A 15 -13.76 -16.65 5.53
N THR A 16 -12.50 -17.01 5.35
CA THR A 16 -11.36 -16.54 6.15
C THR A 16 -10.22 -16.13 5.25
N ALA A 17 -9.62 -14.98 5.54
CA ALA A 17 -8.43 -14.51 4.84
C ALA A 17 -7.21 -15.36 5.20
N THR A 18 -6.58 -15.91 4.20
CA THR A 18 -5.35 -16.72 4.34
C THR A 18 -4.26 -16.21 3.40
N ALA A 19 -3.01 -16.49 3.72
CA ALA A 19 -1.88 -16.13 2.86
C ALA A 19 -2.07 -16.67 1.43
N GLY A 20 -1.89 -15.80 0.44
CA GLY A 20 -2.09 -16.11 -0.97
C GLY A 20 -3.52 -15.89 -1.49
N ALA A 21 -4.48 -15.63 -0.61
CA ALA A 21 -5.84 -15.28 -1.00
C ALA A 21 -5.97 -13.79 -1.34
N ASN A 22 -6.91 -13.45 -2.20
CA ASN A 22 -7.27 -12.06 -2.47
C ASN A 22 -8.32 -11.59 -1.46
N ALA A 23 -7.97 -10.61 -0.66
CA ALA A 23 -8.87 -10.02 0.32
C ALA A 23 -9.38 -8.67 -0.16
N THR A 24 -10.69 -8.48 -0.09
CA THR A 24 -11.34 -7.18 -0.35
C THR A 24 -11.79 -6.62 0.98
N VAL A 25 -11.29 -5.45 1.33
CA VAL A 25 -11.54 -4.84 2.64
C VAL A 25 -11.94 -3.38 2.49
N HIS A 26 -12.81 -2.93 3.40
CA HIS A 26 -12.96 -1.53 3.72
C HIS A 26 -12.07 -1.19 4.91
N TYR A 27 -11.46 -0.04 4.88
CA TYR A 27 -10.60 0.41 5.98
C TYR A 27 -10.75 1.90 6.23
N ARG A 28 -10.46 2.28 7.46
CA ARG A 28 -10.35 3.66 7.90
C ARG A 28 -9.04 3.79 8.65
N GLY A 29 -8.18 4.69 8.17
CA GLY A 29 -6.90 4.99 8.80
C GLY A 29 -6.97 6.30 9.58
N THR A 30 -6.56 6.27 10.83
CA THR A 30 -6.47 7.44 11.70
C THR A 30 -5.09 7.55 12.34
N LEU A 31 -4.70 8.78 12.64
CA LEU A 31 -3.49 9.07 13.42
C LEU A 31 -3.77 8.92 14.93
N GLU A 32 -2.73 8.97 15.74
CA GLU A 32 -2.80 8.90 17.20
C GLU A 32 -3.70 10.00 17.81
N ASP A 33 -3.75 11.15 17.16
CA ASP A 33 -4.60 12.27 17.57
C ASP A 33 -6.09 12.12 17.16
N GLY A 34 -6.44 11.01 16.48
CA GLY A 34 -7.77 10.76 15.97
C GLY A 34 -8.06 11.34 14.59
N SER A 35 -7.12 12.03 13.99
CA SER A 35 -7.27 12.58 12.62
C SER A 35 -7.32 11.45 11.61
N GLU A 36 -8.36 11.46 10.77
CA GLU A 36 -8.47 10.52 9.64
C GLU A 36 -7.54 10.96 8.51
N PHE A 37 -6.68 10.06 8.04
CA PHE A 37 -5.80 10.33 6.90
C PHE A 37 -6.22 9.57 5.65
N ASP A 38 -6.98 8.48 5.79
CA ASP A 38 -7.48 7.70 4.66
C ASP A 38 -8.74 6.92 5.06
N ASN A 39 -9.66 6.76 4.10
CA ASN A 39 -10.90 6.01 4.31
C ASN A 39 -11.42 5.49 2.97
N SER A 40 -11.47 4.18 2.82
CA SER A 40 -11.96 3.55 1.60
C SER A 40 -13.44 3.83 1.32
N ARG A 41 -14.25 3.98 2.36
CA ARG A 41 -15.68 4.30 2.23
C ARG A 41 -15.91 5.71 1.71
N THR A 42 -15.07 6.66 2.11
CA THR A 42 -15.11 8.04 1.59
C THR A 42 -14.74 8.09 0.13
N ARG A 43 -13.83 7.22 -0.32
CA ARG A 43 -13.50 7.07 -1.75
C ARG A 43 -14.58 6.30 -2.52
N GLY A 44 -15.46 5.58 -1.82
CA GLY A 44 -16.52 4.78 -2.41
C GLY A 44 -16.10 3.43 -2.97
N GLU A 45 -14.86 3.02 -2.73
CA GLU A 45 -14.30 1.77 -3.23
C GLU A 45 -13.51 1.01 -2.15
N PRO A 46 -13.78 -0.28 -1.95
CA PRO A 46 -12.92 -1.13 -1.14
C PRO A 46 -11.60 -1.39 -1.85
N ILE A 47 -10.58 -1.78 -1.11
CA ILE A 47 -9.31 -2.21 -1.70
C ILE A 47 -9.26 -3.73 -1.75
N THR A 48 -8.66 -4.26 -2.81
CA THR A 48 -8.38 -5.68 -2.98
C THR A 48 -6.88 -5.89 -3.07
N PHE A 49 -6.36 -6.80 -2.28
CA PHE A 49 -4.93 -7.14 -2.29
C PHE A 49 -4.74 -8.62 -1.99
N THR A 50 -3.57 -9.15 -2.34
CA THR A 50 -3.19 -10.52 -2.01
C THR A 50 -2.56 -10.58 -0.63
N VAL A 51 -3.14 -11.36 0.26
CA VAL A 51 -2.64 -11.52 1.64
C VAL A 51 -1.25 -12.16 1.62
N GLY A 52 -0.29 -11.54 2.30
CA GLY A 52 1.09 -12.03 2.37
C GLY A 52 1.97 -11.66 1.18
N SER A 53 1.45 -10.92 0.18
CA SER A 53 2.24 -10.54 -1.00
C SER A 53 3.20 -9.37 -0.77
N GLY A 54 3.02 -8.60 0.30
CA GLY A 54 3.78 -7.38 0.54
C GLY A 54 3.24 -6.14 -0.18
N GLU A 55 2.08 -6.23 -0.83
CA GLU A 55 1.43 -5.09 -1.49
C GLU A 55 0.97 -4.02 -0.49
N MET A 56 0.63 -4.43 0.72
CA MET A 56 0.23 -3.56 1.81
C MET A 56 1.33 -3.48 2.89
N ILE A 57 1.24 -2.48 3.75
CA ILE A 57 2.13 -2.38 4.91
C ILE A 57 2.03 -3.65 5.78
N ALA A 58 3.15 -4.05 6.36
CA ALA A 58 3.25 -5.33 7.06
C ALA A 58 2.21 -5.51 8.17
N GLY A 59 1.95 -4.48 8.96
CA GLY A 59 0.97 -4.54 10.03
C GLY A 59 -0.47 -4.66 9.54
N PHE A 60 -0.82 -4.03 8.42
CA PHE A 60 -2.12 -4.15 7.78
C PHE A 60 -2.34 -5.58 7.25
N ASN A 61 -1.35 -6.10 6.56
CA ASN A 61 -1.36 -7.44 6.01
C ASN A 61 -1.53 -8.52 7.12
N ALA A 62 -0.75 -8.39 8.19
CA ALA A 62 -0.85 -9.27 9.36
C ALA A 62 -2.22 -9.18 10.07
N ALA A 63 -2.83 -8.00 10.06
CA ALA A 63 -4.16 -7.81 10.67
C ALA A 63 -5.26 -8.52 9.88
N VAL A 64 -5.19 -8.48 8.55
CA VAL A 64 -6.18 -9.12 7.67
C VAL A 64 -6.01 -10.63 7.65
N ASP A 65 -4.79 -11.12 7.79
CA ASP A 65 -4.51 -12.56 7.86
C ASP A 65 -5.27 -13.22 9.03
N GLY A 66 -6.09 -14.19 8.72
CA GLY A 66 -6.93 -14.90 9.70
C GLY A 66 -8.27 -14.22 10.03
N MET A 67 -8.57 -13.06 9.44
CA MET A 67 -9.90 -12.44 9.61
C MET A 67 -10.98 -13.21 8.87
N SER A 68 -12.16 -13.25 9.48
CA SER A 68 -13.35 -13.81 8.85
C SER A 68 -14.11 -12.75 8.05
N VAL A 69 -14.77 -13.16 6.96
CA VAL A 69 -15.64 -12.27 6.18
C VAL A 69 -16.74 -11.69 7.06
N GLY A 70 -16.88 -10.38 7.02
CA GLY A 70 -17.80 -9.61 7.86
C GLY A 70 -17.23 -9.21 9.23
N GLU A 71 -16.00 -9.63 9.55
CA GLU A 71 -15.31 -9.22 10.77
C GLU A 71 -14.73 -7.83 10.61
N THR A 72 -14.86 -7.02 11.66
CA THR A 72 -14.20 -5.72 11.77
C THR A 72 -13.13 -5.80 12.86
N LYS A 73 -11.92 -5.40 12.52
CA LYS A 73 -10.77 -5.42 13.43
C LYS A 73 -10.10 -4.05 13.45
N THR A 74 -9.80 -3.58 14.66
CA THR A 74 -9.03 -2.36 14.84
C THR A 74 -7.61 -2.73 15.28
N VAL A 75 -6.62 -2.23 14.56
CA VAL A 75 -5.20 -2.47 14.86
C VAL A 75 -4.45 -1.15 14.95
N THR A 76 -3.51 -1.11 15.87
CA THR A 76 -2.57 0.01 16.01
C THR A 76 -1.22 -0.43 15.49
N LEU A 77 -0.69 0.30 14.54
CA LEU A 77 0.59 0.01 13.88
C LEU A 77 1.62 1.05 14.31
N THR A 78 2.72 0.56 14.83
CA THR A 78 3.90 1.40 15.09
C THR A 78 4.60 1.77 13.79
N PRO A 79 5.44 2.81 13.76
CA PRO A 79 6.09 3.23 12.51
C PRO A 79 6.82 2.12 11.76
N ASP A 80 7.48 1.22 12.47
CA ASP A 80 8.20 0.08 11.90
C ASP A 80 7.28 -0.94 11.20
N GLN A 81 6.02 -1.00 11.59
CA GLN A 81 4.99 -1.85 10.98
C GLN A 81 4.14 -1.12 9.93
N ALA A 82 4.32 0.17 9.80
CA ALA A 82 3.60 1.04 8.88
C ALA A 82 4.53 1.60 7.79
N TYR A 83 4.71 2.90 7.76
CA TYR A 83 5.53 3.58 6.75
C TYR A 83 6.99 3.80 7.15
N GLY A 84 7.43 3.19 8.22
CA GLY A 84 8.78 3.30 8.72
C GLY A 84 9.01 4.51 9.61
N GLU A 85 10.16 4.54 10.25
CA GLU A 85 10.60 5.66 11.07
C GLU A 85 11.12 6.81 10.20
N ILE A 86 11.14 8.01 10.76
CA ILE A 86 11.73 9.16 10.09
C ILE A 86 13.23 8.95 9.94
N ASN A 87 13.71 9.01 8.72
CA ASN A 87 15.13 8.97 8.42
C ASN A 87 15.67 10.40 8.27
N PRO A 88 16.51 10.88 9.21
CA PRO A 88 17.11 12.22 9.08
C PRO A 88 17.99 12.38 7.83
N GLU A 89 18.55 11.30 7.30
CA GLU A 89 19.34 11.30 6.08
C GLU A 89 18.51 11.47 4.80
N ALA A 90 17.21 11.30 4.88
CA ALA A 90 16.29 11.55 3.76
C ALA A 90 15.99 13.04 3.57
N GLN A 91 16.47 13.91 4.44
CA GLN A 91 16.40 15.35 4.26
C GLN A 91 17.54 15.81 3.37
N THR A 92 17.23 16.57 2.34
CA THR A 92 18.21 17.07 1.37
C THR A 92 18.00 18.56 1.16
N THR A 93 19.10 19.29 1.16
CA THR A 93 19.11 20.74 0.91
C THR A 93 19.30 21.01 -0.58
N PHE A 94 18.42 21.81 -1.15
CA PHE A 94 18.45 22.22 -2.55
C PHE A 94 18.60 23.73 -2.67
N PRO A 95 19.32 24.23 -3.70
CA PRO A 95 19.36 25.67 -3.97
C PRO A 95 18.01 26.13 -4.53
N LYS A 96 17.56 27.33 -4.10
CA LYS A 96 16.33 27.94 -4.60
C LYS A 96 16.35 28.16 -6.11
N SER A 97 17.52 28.35 -6.68
CA SER A 97 17.70 28.50 -8.14
C SER A 97 17.30 27.25 -8.95
N GLY A 98 17.20 26.08 -8.32
CA GLY A 98 16.73 24.86 -8.97
C GLY A 98 15.21 24.76 -9.11
N PHE A 99 14.47 25.71 -8.55
CA PHE A 99 13.01 25.74 -8.61
C PHE A 99 12.53 26.80 -9.62
N PRO A 100 11.33 26.61 -10.21
CA PRO A 100 10.76 27.58 -11.13
C PRO A 100 10.56 28.96 -10.46
N GLU A 101 10.88 30.02 -11.19
CA GLU A 101 10.60 31.37 -10.74
C GLU A 101 9.10 31.59 -10.54
N GLY A 102 8.73 32.14 -9.39
CA GLY A 102 7.32 32.38 -9.05
C GLY A 102 6.66 31.26 -8.23
N LEU A 103 7.41 30.21 -7.89
CA LEU A 103 6.94 29.22 -6.93
C LEU A 103 7.06 29.78 -5.51
N GLU A 104 5.92 30.05 -4.86
CA GLU A 104 5.92 30.39 -3.43
C GLU A 104 6.29 29.14 -2.62
N LEU A 105 7.49 29.12 -2.09
CA LEU A 105 7.96 28.06 -1.21
C LEU A 105 7.47 28.33 0.21
N VAL A 106 6.51 27.56 0.66
CA VAL A 106 5.93 27.67 2.00
C VAL A 106 6.33 26.46 2.83
N GLU A 107 6.63 26.65 4.10
CA GLU A 107 6.89 25.55 5.03
C GLU A 107 5.75 24.53 5.03
N ASN A 108 6.08 23.26 5.06
CA ASN A 108 5.17 22.11 4.97
C ASN A 108 4.48 21.93 3.61
N MET A 109 4.89 22.66 2.58
CA MET A 109 4.38 22.49 1.23
C MET A 109 4.94 21.22 0.58
N PRO A 110 4.08 20.43 -0.11
CA PRO A 110 4.58 19.33 -0.94
C PRO A 110 5.31 19.88 -2.18
N VAL A 111 6.54 19.44 -2.38
CA VAL A 111 7.38 19.87 -3.51
C VAL A 111 7.67 18.66 -4.40
N PRO A 112 7.28 18.71 -5.68
CA PRO A 112 7.64 17.66 -6.61
C PRO A 112 9.12 17.81 -7.03
N LEU A 113 9.87 16.76 -6.80
CA LEU A 113 11.28 16.67 -7.17
C LEU A 113 11.48 15.63 -8.25
N LYS A 114 12.26 15.97 -9.27
CA LYS A 114 12.69 15.00 -10.27
C LYS A 114 14.03 14.40 -9.87
N THR A 115 14.08 13.10 -9.76
CA THR A 115 15.33 12.38 -9.57
C THR A 115 16.09 12.26 -10.91
N PRO A 116 17.41 12.04 -10.88
CA PRO A 116 18.20 11.80 -12.09
C PRO A 116 17.70 10.61 -12.92
N ASP A 117 17.01 9.65 -12.29
CA ASP A 117 16.41 8.47 -12.93
C ASP A 117 15.11 8.78 -13.69
N GLY A 118 14.64 10.04 -13.66
CA GLY A 118 13.38 10.45 -14.29
C GLY A 118 12.12 10.19 -13.45
N ARG A 119 12.26 9.75 -12.21
CA ARG A 119 11.14 9.58 -11.28
C ARG A 119 10.76 10.91 -10.64
N THR A 120 9.50 11.07 -10.32
CA THR A 120 9.03 12.20 -9.54
C THR A 120 8.81 11.74 -8.10
N LEU A 121 9.52 12.36 -7.17
CA LEU A 121 9.32 12.19 -5.73
C LEU A 121 8.62 13.44 -5.21
N ILE A 122 7.76 13.26 -4.21
CA ILE A 122 7.13 14.37 -3.51
C ILE A 122 7.80 14.46 -2.14
N GLY A 123 8.55 15.55 -1.93
CA GLY A 123 9.10 15.89 -0.64
C GLY A 123 8.29 16.98 0.05
N ARG A 124 8.54 17.21 1.33
CA ARG A 124 7.94 18.28 2.10
C ARG A 124 9.01 19.29 2.48
N LEU A 125 8.74 20.56 2.22
CA LEU A 125 9.64 21.64 2.61
C LEU A 125 9.61 21.83 4.13
N THR A 126 10.74 21.60 4.80
CA THR A 126 10.85 21.69 6.26
C THR A 126 11.55 22.95 6.73
N GLU A 127 12.48 23.44 5.96
CA GLU A 127 13.25 24.64 6.30
C GLU A 127 13.54 25.47 5.05
N GLN A 128 13.44 26.78 5.20
CA GLN A 128 13.77 27.73 4.13
C GLN A 128 14.81 28.72 4.64
N GLN A 129 15.95 28.76 3.94
CA GLN A 129 17.00 29.75 4.14
C GLN A 129 17.01 30.75 2.98
N GLU A 130 17.90 31.72 3.05
CA GLU A 130 17.97 32.81 2.05
C GLU A 130 18.16 32.30 0.62
N ASP A 131 19.06 31.34 0.40
CA ASP A 131 19.39 30.78 -0.91
C ASP A 131 19.09 29.31 -1.07
N THR A 132 18.68 28.63 -0.01
CA THR A 132 18.47 27.18 0.01
C THR A 132 17.18 26.79 0.70
N VAL A 133 16.70 25.60 0.35
CA VAL A 133 15.54 24.96 0.99
C VAL A 133 15.89 23.54 1.38
N THR A 134 15.46 23.12 2.54
CA THR A 134 15.58 21.74 2.99
C THR A 134 14.27 21.01 2.75
N ILE A 135 14.35 19.90 2.04
CA ILE A 135 13.20 19.08 1.68
C ILE A 135 13.34 17.73 2.35
N ASP A 136 12.29 17.35 3.06
CA ASP A 136 12.15 16.04 3.68
C ASP A 136 11.52 15.07 2.69
N LEU A 137 12.26 14.04 2.34
CA LEU A 137 11.84 12.99 1.40
C LEU A 137 11.20 11.79 2.12
N ASN A 138 11.06 11.85 3.43
CA ASN A 138 10.34 10.82 4.18
C ASN A 138 8.88 10.78 3.77
N HIS A 139 8.27 9.60 3.87
CA HIS A 139 6.83 9.47 3.67
C HIS A 139 6.08 10.39 4.66
N PRO A 140 4.99 11.07 4.26
CA PRO A 140 4.23 11.97 5.14
C PRO A 140 3.77 11.32 6.45
N LEU A 141 3.57 10.01 6.44
CA LEU A 141 3.16 9.22 7.61
C LEU A 141 4.32 8.49 8.30
N ALA A 142 5.57 8.70 7.86
CA ALA A 142 6.74 8.13 8.51
C ALA A 142 6.88 8.66 9.93
N GLY A 143 7.29 7.80 10.86
CA GLY A 143 7.45 8.13 12.26
C GLY A 143 6.14 8.30 13.03
N GLN A 144 5.00 8.01 12.40
CA GLN A 144 3.69 8.13 13.01
C GLN A 144 3.09 6.76 13.35
N THR A 145 2.48 6.66 14.50
CA THR A 145 1.66 5.52 14.89
C THR A 145 0.30 5.65 14.22
N LEU A 146 -0.10 4.63 13.50
CA LEU A 146 -1.35 4.60 12.74
C LEU A 146 -2.34 3.63 13.36
N GLN A 147 -3.61 3.98 13.32
CA GLN A 147 -4.69 3.10 13.71
C GLN A 147 -5.54 2.79 12.49
N PHE A 148 -5.74 1.51 12.22
CA PHE A 148 -6.60 1.06 11.13
C PHE A 148 -7.79 0.28 11.68
N GLU A 149 -8.97 0.68 11.29
CA GLU A 149 -10.18 -0.11 11.41
C GLU A 149 -10.40 -0.79 10.06
N ILE A 150 -10.40 -2.12 10.06
CA ILE A 150 -10.45 -2.94 8.85
C ILE A 150 -11.67 -3.83 8.91
N GLU A 151 -12.49 -3.78 7.87
CA GLU A 151 -13.64 -4.67 7.69
C GLU A 151 -13.39 -5.57 6.49
N LEU A 152 -13.37 -6.87 6.70
CA LEU A 152 -13.21 -7.85 5.63
C LEU A 152 -14.53 -8.06 4.91
N VAL A 153 -14.59 -7.70 3.65
CA VAL A 153 -15.80 -7.77 2.82
C VAL A 153 -15.89 -9.10 2.09
N GLU A 154 -14.79 -9.50 1.46
CA GLU A 154 -14.74 -10.71 0.64
C GLU A 154 -13.32 -11.28 0.60
N VAL A 155 -13.23 -12.59 0.51
CA VAL A 155 -11.96 -13.29 0.28
C VAL A 155 -12.15 -14.30 -0.83
N THR A 156 -11.27 -14.24 -1.82
CA THR A 156 -11.28 -15.18 -2.95
C THR A 156 -9.90 -15.79 -3.14
N THR A 157 -9.88 -17.05 -3.56
CA THR A 157 -8.65 -17.69 -4.06
C THR A 157 -8.82 -18.02 -5.53
N THR A 158 -7.76 -17.83 -6.29
CA THR A 158 -7.72 -18.25 -7.70
C THR A 158 -6.92 -19.54 -7.79
N THR A 159 -7.60 -20.62 -8.12
CA THR A 159 -6.94 -21.91 -8.37
C THR A 159 -6.89 -22.15 -9.87
N THR A 160 -5.67 -22.23 -10.40
CA THR A 160 -5.46 -22.62 -11.80
C THR A 160 -5.21 -24.12 -11.84
N THR A 161 -6.18 -24.86 -12.37
CA THR A 161 -6.04 -26.32 -12.57
C THR A 161 -5.70 -26.57 -14.03
N THR A 162 -4.50 -27.06 -14.26
CA THR A 162 -4.10 -27.54 -15.59
C THR A 162 -4.37 -29.04 -15.63
N THR A 163 -5.41 -29.45 -16.34
CA THR A 163 -5.69 -30.86 -16.58
C THR A 163 -5.07 -31.27 -17.90
N THR A 164 -3.99 -32.02 -17.83
CA THR A 164 -3.43 -32.66 -19.00
C THR A 164 -4.10 -34.02 -19.15
N THR A 165 -4.97 -34.14 -20.14
CA THR A 165 -5.53 -35.43 -20.49
C THR A 165 -4.53 -36.14 -21.40
N ASP A 166 -3.81 -37.07 -20.84
CA ASP A 166 -2.95 -37.96 -21.61
C ASP A 166 -3.81 -39.18 -22.07
N GLU A 167 -4.18 -39.17 -23.31
CA GLU A 167 -4.88 -40.29 -23.91
C GLU A 167 -3.82 -41.31 -24.36
N GLU A 168 -3.52 -42.25 -23.50
CA GLU A 168 -2.68 -43.38 -23.85
C GLU A 168 -3.52 -44.40 -24.65
N ILE A 169 -3.30 -44.43 -25.94
CA ILE A 169 -3.85 -45.47 -26.78
C ILE A 169 -2.96 -46.71 -26.64
N ALA A 170 -3.37 -47.61 -25.77
CA ALA A 170 -2.80 -48.92 -25.72
C ALA A 170 -3.28 -49.72 -26.93
N THR A 171 -2.38 -50.06 -27.84
CA THR A 171 -2.59 -51.05 -28.87
C THR A 171 -2.26 -52.45 -28.35
#